data_a91ed761288f744c35e699b9390ae330
#
_entry.id   a91ed761288f744c35e699b9390ae330
#
_cell.length_a   1.000
_cell.length_b   1.000
_cell.length_c   1.000
_cell.angle_alpha   90.00
_cell.angle_beta   90.00
_cell.angle_gamma   90.00
#
_symmetry.space_group_name_H-M   'P 1'
#
loop_
_entity.id
_entity.type
_entity.pdbx_description
1 polymer ?
#
loop_
_entity_poly.entity_id
_entity_poly.type
_entity_poly.pdbx_seq_one_letter_code
_entity_poly.pdbx_strand_id
1 'polypeptide(L)'
;MTEYKIAWFTEGGWQGKVGLDNPNMRNDVSTMYTLGAEHYPIFQISEVLQHFGENHFDFGIVTLPKTNTEQLMKFDMMGDLKKLCKKTISMQEGPHWLFQDYTMEQQIWWYNALTEFDMLFAHNLKDVRYYRGLTNKPVHKMPTLMLTEKLGITSRTETLVDNYGDLPSPKAYDKDKVIIGGNMVRWYGGFDSYVVAQEFETPISAPSMGRKIDREDEMDINHFPYMTWVEWINNLSQFKYGVHLMPTHAAGTFTLNCAFHGIPCIGYEGLDT
;
A
#
# COMPACT_ATOMS: atom_id res chain seq x y z
N MET A 1 17.49 23.32 -2.52
CA MET A 1 16.32 22.64 -3.07
C MET A 1 15.09 23.42 -2.62
N THR A 2 14.20 23.76 -3.52
CA THR A 2 12.94 24.42 -3.17
C THR A 2 12.10 23.42 -2.39
N GLU A 3 11.77 23.72 -1.15
CA GLU A 3 10.91 22.87 -0.31
C GLU A 3 9.46 23.14 -0.74
N TYR A 4 8.82 22.15 -1.34
CA TYR A 4 7.41 22.23 -1.71
C TYR A 4 6.52 21.96 -0.49
N LYS A 5 5.44 22.71 -0.37
CA LYS A 5 4.37 22.42 0.59
C LYS A 5 3.40 21.39 -0.02
N ILE A 6 3.31 20.22 0.56
CA ILE A 6 2.51 19.10 0.04
C ILE A 6 1.47 18.69 1.08
N ALA A 7 0.21 18.75 0.70
CA ALA A 7 -0.88 18.16 1.48
C ALA A 7 -1.22 16.77 0.93
N TRP A 8 -1.47 15.81 1.82
CA TRP A 8 -1.95 14.49 1.48
C TRP A 8 -3.28 14.20 2.16
N PHE A 9 -4.30 13.89 1.38
CA PHE A 9 -5.66 13.67 1.84
C PHE A 9 -6.05 12.20 1.72
N THR A 10 -6.49 11.59 2.82
CA THR A 10 -6.99 10.20 2.86
C THR A 10 -8.17 10.09 3.80
N GLU A 11 -8.80 8.91 3.86
CA GLU A 11 -9.81 8.61 4.90
C GLU A 11 -9.22 8.51 6.32
N GLY A 12 -7.89 8.42 6.46
CA GLY A 12 -7.21 8.26 7.75
C GLY A 12 -7.49 9.38 8.73
N GLY A 13 -7.33 9.08 10.03
CA GLY A 13 -7.69 9.98 11.11
C GLY A 13 -6.57 10.86 11.67
N TRP A 14 -5.30 10.71 11.25
CA TRP A 14 -4.22 11.55 11.78
C TRP A 14 -4.07 12.85 10.98
N GLN A 15 -3.53 13.86 11.62
CA GLN A 15 -3.29 15.16 11.00
C GLN A 15 -1.85 15.61 11.22
N GLY A 16 -1.34 16.42 10.28
CA GLY A 16 -0.01 17.00 10.36
C GLY A 16 1.05 16.21 9.61
N LYS A 17 2.31 16.50 9.90
CA LYS A 17 3.46 15.96 9.16
C LYS A 17 3.52 14.44 9.27
N VAL A 18 3.69 13.77 8.13
CA VAL A 18 3.88 12.32 8.12
C VAL A 18 5.21 11.97 8.75
N GLY A 19 5.20 11.21 9.85
CA GLY A 19 6.38 10.83 10.65
C GLY A 19 6.75 9.36 10.50
N LEU A 20 7.96 9.00 10.96
CA LEU A 20 8.43 7.60 11.03
C LEU A 20 7.77 6.79 12.15
N ASP A 21 7.10 7.44 13.06
CA ASP A 21 6.33 6.85 14.16
C ASP A 21 4.97 6.30 13.72
N ASN A 22 4.61 6.47 12.45
CA ASN A 22 3.37 5.90 11.91
C ASN A 22 3.43 4.36 11.98
N PRO A 23 2.47 3.69 12.62
CA PRO A 23 2.47 2.24 12.77
C PRO A 23 2.36 1.49 11.44
N ASN A 24 1.82 2.15 10.41
CA ASN A 24 1.60 1.58 9.08
C ASN A 24 2.51 2.23 8.05
N MET A 25 3.82 2.00 8.12
CA MET A 25 4.79 2.47 7.14
C MET A 25 4.71 1.74 5.79
N ARG A 26 3.49 1.54 5.31
CA ARG A 26 3.24 0.99 3.97
C ARG A 26 3.72 1.94 2.88
N ASN A 27 3.69 1.49 1.63
CA ASN A 27 4.31 2.19 0.49
C ASN A 27 3.86 3.64 0.32
N ASP A 28 2.56 3.92 0.41
CA ASP A 28 2.01 5.27 0.28
C ASP A 28 2.48 6.18 1.42
N VAL A 29 2.44 5.72 2.67
CA VAL A 29 2.95 6.46 3.84
C VAL A 29 4.45 6.73 3.71
N SER A 30 5.23 5.73 3.33
CA SER A 30 6.68 5.88 3.09
C SER A 30 7.00 6.91 2.00
N THR A 31 6.20 6.93 0.93
CA THR A 31 6.33 7.92 -0.14
C THR A 31 5.99 9.31 0.37
N MET A 32 4.89 9.48 1.09
CA MET A 32 4.47 10.78 1.62
C MET A 32 5.43 11.31 2.68
N TYR A 33 5.97 10.43 3.54
CA TYR A 33 7.07 10.80 4.44
C TYR A 33 8.28 11.34 3.67
N THR A 34 8.70 10.64 2.63
CA THR A 34 9.87 11.03 1.82
C THR A 34 9.66 12.37 1.10
N LEU A 35 8.43 12.66 0.72
CA LEU A 35 8.04 13.93 0.11
C LEU A 35 7.88 15.07 1.13
N GLY A 36 7.92 14.79 2.43
CA GLY A 36 7.67 15.76 3.49
C GLY A 36 6.21 16.23 3.56
N ALA A 37 5.27 15.40 3.15
CA ALA A 37 3.86 15.74 3.09
C ALA A 37 3.23 15.90 4.48
N GLU A 38 2.21 16.74 4.56
CA GLU A 38 1.31 16.86 5.70
C GLU A 38 -0.01 16.15 5.40
N HIS A 39 -0.45 15.30 6.33
CA HIS A 39 -1.68 14.52 6.17
C HIS A 39 -2.89 15.23 6.76
N TYR A 40 -4.00 15.15 6.03
CA TYR A 40 -5.31 15.65 6.43
C TYR A 40 -6.42 14.66 6.04
N PRO A 41 -7.49 14.53 6.83
CA PRO A 41 -8.66 13.75 6.45
C PRO A 41 -9.32 14.32 5.18
N ILE A 42 -9.63 13.46 4.22
CA ILE A 42 -10.22 13.86 2.94
C ILE A 42 -11.57 14.57 3.10
N PHE A 43 -12.34 14.20 4.13
CA PHE A 43 -13.65 14.81 4.41
C PHE A 43 -13.57 16.20 5.07
N GLN A 44 -12.35 16.68 5.36
CA GLN A 44 -12.10 17.99 5.99
C GLN A 44 -11.38 18.97 5.05
N ILE A 45 -11.39 18.73 3.74
CA ILE A 45 -10.73 19.63 2.77
C ILE A 45 -11.25 21.07 2.90
N SER A 46 -12.56 21.26 3.09
CA SER A 46 -13.18 22.58 3.25
C SER A 46 -12.68 23.29 4.52
N GLU A 47 -12.54 22.59 5.64
CA GLU A 47 -12.00 23.15 6.90
C GLU A 47 -10.52 23.49 6.75
N VAL A 48 -9.76 22.64 6.07
CA VAL A 48 -8.34 22.89 5.77
C VAL A 48 -8.19 24.13 4.88
N LEU A 49 -9.05 24.31 3.87
CA LEU A 49 -9.10 25.51 3.05
C LEU A 49 -9.43 26.77 3.87
N GLN A 50 -10.42 26.69 4.76
CA GLN A 50 -10.77 27.81 5.66
C GLN A 50 -9.63 28.18 6.60
N HIS A 51 -8.87 27.19 7.08
CA HIS A 51 -7.76 27.40 8.00
C HIS A 51 -6.53 28.04 7.33
N PHE A 52 -6.15 27.53 6.17
CA PHE A 52 -4.90 27.94 5.50
C PHE A 52 -5.08 28.99 4.39
N GLY A 53 -6.26 29.07 3.81
CA GLY A 53 -6.55 29.95 2.67
C GLY A 53 -6.19 29.34 1.31
N GLU A 54 -6.47 30.10 0.26
CA GLU A 54 -6.26 29.66 -1.12
C GLU A 54 -4.76 29.55 -1.48
N ASN A 55 -4.45 28.58 -2.35
CA ASN A 55 -3.09 28.33 -2.88
C ASN A 55 -2.01 28.13 -1.80
N HIS A 56 -2.41 27.63 -0.64
CA HIS A 56 -1.46 27.41 0.47
C HIS A 56 -0.47 26.30 0.18
N PHE A 57 -0.92 25.19 -0.43
CA PHE A 57 -0.07 24.08 -0.80
C PHE A 57 0.34 24.14 -2.28
N ASP A 58 1.57 23.74 -2.58
CA ASP A 58 2.03 23.61 -3.96
C ASP A 58 1.38 22.39 -4.63
N PHE A 59 1.23 21.29 -3.86
CA PHE A 59 0.60 20.06 -4.32
C PHE A 59 -0.41 19.53 -3.29
N GLY A 60 -1.58 19.12 -3.79
CA GLY A 60 -2.56 18.35 -3.05
C GLY A 60 -2.65 16.94 -3.62
N ILE A 61 -2.23 15.93 -2.85
CA ILE A 61 -2.31 14.53 -3.23
C ILE A 61 -3.52 13.92 -2.54
N VAL A 62 -4.44 13.38 -3.30
CA VAL A 62 -5.67 12.76 -2.77
C VAL A 62 -5.62 11.26 -3.02
N THR A 63 -5.63 10.47 -1.95
CA THR A 63 -5.91 9.04 -2.06
C THR A 63 -7.41 8.83 -2.11
N LEU A 64 -7.93 8.61 -3.32
CA LEU A 64 -9.35 8.30 -3.52
C LEU A 64 -9.66 6.94 -2.88
N PRO A 65 -10.55 6.90 -1.89
CA PRO A 65 -10.87 5.67 -1.19
C PRO A 65 -11.64 4.69 -2.07
N LYS A 66 -11.49 3.42 -1.79
CA LYS A 66 -12.28 2.35 -2.42
C LYS A 66 -13.64 2.13 -1.75
N THR A 67 -13.82 2.69 -0.57
CA THR A 67 -15.07 2.67 0.21
C THR A 67 -15.48 4.11 0.51
N ASN A 68 -16.68 4.32 1.04
CA ASN A 68 -17.19 5.65 1.43
C ASN A 68 -17.27 6.70 0.31
N THR A 69 -17.27 6.27 -0.95
CA THR A 69 -17.44 7.15 -2.12
C THR A 69 -18.74 7.95 -2.06
N GLU A 70 -19.83 7.37 -1.54
CA GLU A 70 -21.09 8.06 -1.34
C GLU A 70 -20.98 9.29 -0.44
N GLN A 71 -20.09 9.25 0.54
CA GLN A 71 -19.84 10.40 1.39
C GLN A 71 -19.09 11.49 0.63
N LEU A 72 -18.11 11.14 -0.20
CA LEU A 72 -17.38 12.08 -1.04
C LEU A 72 -18.26 12.76 -2.08
N MET A 73 -19.27 12.06 -2.61
CA MET A 73 -20.22 12.60 -3.58
C MET A 73 -21.10 13.73 -3.03
N LYS A 74 -21.17 13.91 -1.70
CA LYS A 74 -22.04 14.88 -1.03
C LYS A 74 -21.46 16.29 -0.93
N PHE A 75 -20.18 16.50 -1.27
CA PHE A 75 -19.56 17.82 -1.20
C PHE A 75 -18.64 18.07 -2.42
N ASP A 76 -18.34 19.34 -2.67
CA ASP A 76 -17.48 19.74 -3.80
C ASP A 76 -16.00 19.60 -3.44
N MET A 77 -15.55 18.34 -3.31
CA MET A 77 -14.15 18.03 -2.99
C MET A 77 -13.18 18.70 -3.97
N MET A 78 -13.47 18.63 -5.28
CA MET A 78 -12.55 19.14 -6.30
C MET A 78 -12.51 20.67 -6.34
N GLY A 79 -13.63 21.34 -6.14
CA GLY A 79 -13.68 22.81 -6.07
C GLY A 79 -12.84 23.36 -4.92
N ASP A 80 -12.96 22.79 -3.72
CA ASP A 80 -12.19 23.21 -2.57
C ASP A 80 -10.71 22.82 -2.67
N LEU A 81 -10.42 21.63 -3.17
CA LEU A 81 -9.05 21.17 -3.39
C LEU A 81 -8.28 22.08 -4.38
N LYS A 82 -8.92 22.48 -5.48
CA LYS A 82 -8.32 23.37 -6.49
C LYS A 82 -8.10 24.80 -5.99
N LYS A 83 -8.90 25.25 -5.03
CA LYS A 83 -8.65 26.52 -4.35
C LYS A 83 -7.48 26.43 -3.37
N LEU A 84 -7.41 25.33 -2.61
CA LEU A 84 -6.41 25.11 -1.58
C LEU A 84 -5.01 24.85 -2.14
N CYS A 85 -4.91 24.11 -3.26
CA CYS A 85 -3.66 23.62 -3.82
C CYS A 85 -3.42 24.16 -5.23
N LYS A 86 -2.18 24.57 -5.55
CA LYS A 86 -1.78 25.02 -6.89
C LYS A 86 -1.87 23.90 -7.93
N LYS A 87 -1.57 22.66 -7.54
CA LYS A 87 -1.63 21.46 -8.35
C LYS A 87 -2.27 20.32 -7.59
N THR A 88 -3.07 19.53 -8.28
CA THR A 88 -3.82 18.43 -7.69
C THR A 88 -3.43 17.09 -8.30
N ILE A 89 -3.24 16.09 -7.47
CA ILE A 89 -2.80 14.76 -7.86
C ILE A 89 -3.76 13.73 -7.27
N SER A 90 -4.28 12.84 -8.08
CA SER A 90 -5.02 11.69 -7.54
C SER A 90 -4.10 10.49 -7.35
N MET A 91 -4.36 9.74 -6.29
CA MET A 91 -3.82 8.41 -6.07
C MET A 91 -4.99 7.51 -5.68
N GLN A 92 -5.19 6.41 -6.41
CA GLN A 92 -6.29 5.51 -6.11
C GLN A 92 -5.90 4.50 -5.04
N GLU A 93 -6.77 4.28 -4.06
CA GLU A 93 -6.61 3.16 -3.14
C GLU A 93 -6.98 1.84 -3.81
N GLY A 94 -5.97 1.06 -4.17
CA GLY A 94 -6.14 -0.24 -4.84
C GLY A 94 -6.18 -0.14 -6.37
N PRO A 95 -6.33 -1.28 -7.05
CA PRO A 95 -6.28 -1.36 -8.50
C PRO A 95 -7.58 -0.90 -9.16
N HIS A 96 -7.47 -0.46 -10.43
CA HIS A 96 -8.58 0.09 -11.21
C HIS A 96 -9.82 -0.82 -11.28
N TRP A 97 -9.67 -2.13 -11.31
CA TRP A 97 -10.79 -3.05 -11.46
C TRP A 97 -11.74 -3.07 -10.25
N LEU A 98 -11.35 -2.53 -9.08
CA LEU A 98 -12.25 -2.36 -7.94
C LEU A 98 -13.45 -1.47 -8.27
N PHE A 99 -13.33 -0.56 -9.25
CA PHE A 99 -14.44 0.29 -9.67
C PHE A 99 -15.56 -0.47 -10.36
N GLN A 100 -15.31 -1.68 -10.85
CA GLN A 100 -16.35 -2.51 -11.44
C GLN A 100 -17.42 -2.92 -10.42
N ASP A 101 -17.09 -2.90 -9.15
CA ASP A 101 -18.01 -3.20 -8.06
C ASP A 101 -18.83 -1.96 -7.62
N TYR A 102 -18.55 -0.78 -8.18
CA TYR A 102 -19.25 0.46 -7.89
C TYR A 102 -20.59 0.54 -8.65
N THR A 103 -21.57 1.25 -8.06
CA THR A 103 -22.78 1.62 -8.79
C THR A 103 -22.43 2.52 -9.99
N MET A 104 -23.31 2.59 -10.97
CA MET A 104 -23.10 3.47 -12.15
C MET A 104 -22.89 4.94 -11.72
N GLU A 105 -23.63 5.41 -10.74
CA GLU A 105 -23.49 6.75 -10.20
C GLU A 105 -22.11 6.99 -9.59
N GLN A 106 -21.62 6.05 -8.79
CA GLN A 106 -20.27 6.12 -8.21
C GLN A 106 -19.18 6.06 -9.29
N GLN A 107 -19.36 5.22 -10.33
CA GLN A 107 -18.43 5.15 -11.46
C GLN A 107 -18.36 6.46 -12.23
N ILE A 108 -19.50 7.10 -12.50
CA ILE A 108 -19.56 8.40 -13.18
C ILE A 108 -18.88 9.48 -12.32
N TRP A 109 -19.21 9.55 -11.05
CA TRP A 109 -18.57 10.51 -10.14
C TRP A 109 -17.06 10.34 -10.09
N TRP A 110 -16.62 9.11 -9.93
CA TRP A 110 -15.19 8.77 -9.88
C TRP A 110 -14.46 9.14 -11.17
N TYR A 111 -15.04 8.80 -12.32
CA TYR A 111 -14.49 9.17 -13.62
C TYR A 111 -14.36 10.69 -13.77
N ASN A 112 -15.40 11.45 -13.43
CA ASN A 112 -15.38 12.89 -13.47
C ASN A 112 -14.30 13.46 -12.55
N ALA A 113 -14.23 12.99 -11.31
CA ALA A 113 -13.20 13.41 -10.35
C ALA A 113 -11.80 13.16 -10.90
N LEU A 114 -11.52 11.95 -11.43
CA LEU A 114 -10.19 11.63 -11.99
C LEU A 114 -9.78 12.54 -13.13
N THR A 115 -10.71 12.89 -14.02
CA THR A 115 -10.41 13.76 -15.18
C THR A 115 -10.16 15.22 -14.78
N GLU A 116 -10.55 15.61 -13.59
CA GLU A 116 -10.33 16.97 -13.07
C GLU A 116 -8.96 17.19 -12.42
N PHE A 117 -8.27 16.13 -11.97
CA PHE A 117 -6.93 16.27 -11.42
C PHE A 117 -5.90 16.71 -12.47
N ASP A 118 -4.85 17.40 -12.06
CA ASP A 118 -3.73 17.78 -12.94
C ASP A 118 -2.87 16.58 -13.34
N MET A 119 -2.76 15.58 -12.45
CA MET A 119 -1.92 14.39 -12.61
C MET A 119 -2.50 13.21 -11.84
N LEU A 120 -2.18 12.00 -12.28
CA LEU A 120 -2.59 10.77 -11.60
C LEU A 120 -1.36 9.92 -11.24
N PHE A 121 -1.36 9.38 -10.03
CA PHE A 121 -0.46 8.31 -9.62
C PHE A 121 -1.19 6.97 -9.65
N ALA A 122 -0.49 5.94 -10.12
CA ALA A 122 -0.94 4.56 -10.11
C ALA A 122 0.08 3.66 -9.40
N HIS A 123 -0.39 2.61 -8.75
CA HIS A 123 0.47 1.70 -7.99
C HIS A 123 1.23 0.69 -8.87
N ASN A 124 0.75 0.45 -10.09
CA ASN A 124 1.32 -0.55 -10.99
C ASN A 124 1.19 -0.12 -12.46
N LEU A 125 1.94 -0.79 -13.36
CA LEU A 125 1.96 -0.45 -14.78
C LEU A 125 0.64 -0.77 -15.51
N LYS A 126 -0.16 -1.73 -15.04
CA LYS A 126 -1.48 -2.01 -15.64
C LYS A 126 -2.42 -0.83 -15.39
N ASP A 127 -2.44 -0.32 -14.16
CA ASP A 127 -3.25 0.85 -13.80
C ASP A 127 -2.77 2.11 -14.53
N VAL A 128 -1.46 2.30 -14.71
CA VAL A 128 -0.94 3.39 -15.54
C VAL A 128 -1.52 3.35 -16.95
N ARG A 129 -1.55 2.16 -17.57
CA ARG A 129 -2.12 1.99 -18.92
C ARG A 129 -3.62 2.26 -18.93
N TYR A 130 -4.33 1.77 -17.93
CA TYR A 130 -5.77 1.97 -17.79
C TYR A 130 -6.12 3.45 -17.67
N TYR A 131 -5.46 4.17 -16.74
CA TYR A 131 -5.72 5.60 -16.53
C TYR A 131 -5.33 6.46 -17.73
N ARG A 132 -4.27 6.12 -18.46
CA ARG A 132 -3.93 6.79 -19.73
C ARG A 132 -4.98 6.63 -20.81
N GLY A 133 -5.79 5.57 -20.74
CA GLY A 133 -6.95 5.38 -21.61
C GLY A 133 -8.18 6.23 -21.20
N LEU A 134 -8.25 6.64 -19.94
CA LEU A 134 -9.39 7.42 -19.41
C LEU A 134 -9.18 8.93 -19.50
N THR A 135 -7.95 9.41 -19.45
CA THR A 135 -7.65 10.84 -19.38
C THR A 135 -6.41 11.20 -20.19
N ASN A 136 -6.38 12.44 -20.67
CA ASN A 136 -5.19 13.02 -21.32
C ASN A 136 -4.19 13.64 -20.32
N LYS A 137 -4.42 13.50 -19.03
CA LYS A 137 -3.53 14.00 -17.98
C LYS A 137 -2.30 13.11 -17.84
N PRO A 138 -1.17 13.65 -17.32
CA PRO A 138 0.00 12.84 -16.99
C PRO A 138 -0.36 11.74 -15.99
N VAL A 139 0.03 10.50 -16.29
CA VAL A 139 -0.14 9.35 -15.40
C VAL A 139 1.21 8.72 -15.16
N HIS A 140 1.61 8.62 -13.89
CA HIS A 140 2.89 8.08 -13.47
C HIS A 140 2.70 6.91 -12.49
N LYS A 141 3.61 5.94 -12.56
CA LYS A 141 3.69 4.92 -11.52
C LYS A 141 4.27 5.54 -10.26
N MET A 142 3.59 5.33 -9.13
CA MET A 142 4.15 5.68 -7.83
C MET A 142 5.30 4.71 -7.50
N PRO A 143 6.46 5.20 -7.04
CA PRO A 143 7.55 4.33 -6.63
C PRO A 143 7.15 3.48 -5.44
N THR A 144 7.68 2.25 -5.38
CA THR A 144 7.53 1.38 -4.23
C THR A 144 8.73 1.59 -3.31
N LEU A 145 8.48 2.09 -2.10
CA LEU A 145 9.52 2.46 -1.14
C LEU A 145 9.41 1.62 0.14
N MET A 146 10.58 1.24 0.66
CA MET A 146 10.74 0.70 2.00
C MET A 146 11.77 1.57 2.74
N LEU A 147 11.40 2.08 3.91
CA LEU A 147 12.28 2.94 4.73
C LEU A 147 12.99 2.13 5.83
N THR A 148 13.40 0.92 5.52
CA THR A 148 14.00 -0.03 6.47
C THR A 148 15.22 0.55 7.19
N GLU A 149 16.16 1.14 6.45
CA GLU A 149 17.34 1.78 7.03
C GLU A 149 16.99 2.90 8.02
N LYS A 150 16.07 3.79 7.63
CA LYS A 150 15.62 4.90 8.51
C LYS A 150 14.87 4.42 9.76
N LEU A 151 14.27 3.24 9.70
CA LEU A 151 13.56 2.62 10.80
C LEU A 151 14.45 1.68 11.63
N GLY A 152 15.74 1.59 11.29
CA GLY A 152 16.69 0.72 12.00
C GLY A 152 16.40 -0.77 11.81
N ILE A 153 15.77 -1.15 10.69
CA ILE A 153 15.47 -2.54 10.37
C ILE A 153 16.62 -3.10 9.54
N THR A 154 17.24 -4.17 10.05
CA THR A 154 18.35 -4.86 9.37
C THR A 154 17.82 -6.10 8.63
N SER A 155 18.29 -6.30 7.40
CA SER A 155 18.03 -7.54 6.68
C SER A 155 18.69 -8.72 7.38
N ARG A 156 18.01 -9.86 7.42
CA ARG A 156 18.65 -11.10 7.93
C ARG A 156 19.90 -11.50 7.14
N THR A 157 19.99 -11.09 5.87
CA THR A 157 21.17 -11.35 5.03
C THR A 157 22.37 -10.48 5.44
N GLU A 158 22.14 -9.24 5.86
CA GLU A 158 23.21 -8.33 6.34
C GLU A 158 23.79 -8.82 7.66
N THR A 159 22.95 -9.25 8.59
CA THR A 159 23.40 -9.78 9.90
C THR A 159 24.33 -10.99 9.75
N LEU A 160 24.25 -11.71 8.65
CA LEU A 160 25.07 -12.89 8.39
C LEU A 160 26.39 -12.57 7.68
N VAL A 161 26.46 -11.48 6.91
CA VAL A 161 27.66 -11.04 6.20
C VAL A 161 28.69 -10.40 7.17
N ASP A 162 28.23 -9.68 8.19
CA ASP A 162 29.11 -8.96 9.12
C ASP A 162 29.95 -9.88 10.03
N ASN A 163 29.59 -11.15 10.16
CA ASN A 163 30.28 -12.06 11.09
C ASN A 163 31.33 -12.96 10.46
N TYR A 164 31.30 -13.29 9.16
CA TYR A 164 32.20 -14.31 8.59
C TYR A 164 32.62 -14.14 7.11
N GLY A 165 32.18 -13.11 6.39
CA GLY A 165 32.59 -12.90 4.98
C GLY A 165 32.11 -13.99 3.98
N ASP A 166 31.43 -15.02 4.46
CA ASP A 166 30.89 -16.11 3.65
C ASP A 166 29.37 -15.95 3.47
N LEU A 167 28.87 -16.41 2.33
CA LEU A 167 27.43 -16.48 2.07
C LEU A 167 26.70 -17.22 3.20
N PRO A 168 25.57 -16.71 3.69
CA PRO A 168 24.89 -17.27 4.86
C PRO A 168 24.59 -18.75 4.67
N SER A 169 25.09 -19.55 5.60
CA SER A 169 24.65 -20.94 5.70
C SER A 169 23.15 -20.99 6.01
N PRO A 170 22.36 -21.84 5.33
CA PRO A 170 20.92 -21.99 5.59
C PRO A 170 20.55 -22.41 7.01
N LYS A 171 21.52 -22.58 7.89
CA LYS A 171 21.35 -23.09 9.27
C LYS A 171 20.69 -22.13 10.26
N ALA A 172 20.56 -20.84 9.92
CA ALA A 172 20.02 -19.83 10.84
C ALA A 172 18.47 -19.69 10.74
N TYR A 173 17.82 -20.36 9.82
CA TYR A 173 16.38 -20.27 9.64
C TYR A 173 15.68 -21.47 10.26
N ASP A 174 14.61 -21.20 10.98
CA ASP A 174 13.70 -22.26 11.44
C ASP A 174 13.20 -22.97 10.19
N LYS A 175 13.64 -24.20 10.00
CA LYS A 175 13.84 -24.85 8.68
C LYS A 175 12.58 -24.97 7.84
N ASP A 176 11.39 -24.84 8.41
CA ASP A 176 10.21 -25.38 7.80
C ASP A 176 8.95 -24.50 7.99
N LYS A 177 9.07 -23.18 7.84
CA LYS A 177 7.91 -22.29 7.93
C LYS A 177 7.66 -21.55 6.63
N VAL A 178 6.42 -21.59 6.17
CA VAL A 178 5.93 -20.83 5.02
C VAL A 178 5.02 -19.71 5.51
N ILE A 179 5.18 -18.53 4.93
CA ILE A 179 4.28 -17.39 5.15
C ILE A 179 3.51 -17.08 3.88
N ILE A 180 2.19 -16.94 3.98
CA ILE A 180 1.39 -16.45 2.86
C ILE A 180 1.19 -14.95 2.98
N GLY A 181 1.23 -14.25 1.83
CA GLY A 181 0.99 -12.81 1.76
C GLY A 181 -0.51 -12.50 1.72
N GLY A 182 -0.92 -11.49 2.48
CA GLY A 182 -2.31 -11.08 2.52
C GLY A 182 -3.21 -11.97 3.38
N ASN A 183 -4.47 -11.61 3.43
CA ASN A 183 -5.51 -12.38 4.12
C ASN A 183 -6.36 -13.18 3.11
N MET A 184 -7.34 -13.95 3.59
CA MET A 184 -8.20 -14.82 2.78
C MET A 184 -9.26 -14.07 1.97
N VAL A 185 -9.33 -12.75 2.04
CA VAL A 185 -10.25 -11.96 1.22
C VAL A 185 -9.87 -12.09 -0.26
N ARG A 186 -10.87 -12.29 -1.12
CA ARG A 186 -10.75 -12.63 -2.54
C ARG A 186 -9.66 -11.86 -3.31
N TRP A 187 -9.56 -10.56 -3.11
CA TRP A 187 -8.61 -9.72 -3.87
C TRP A 187 -7.16 -9.78 -3.38
N TYR A 188 -6.89 -10.42 -2.22
CA TYR A 188 -5.53 -10.66 -1.75
C TYR A 188 -4.98 -12.03 -2.14
N GLY A 189 -5.83 -12.93 -2.67
CA GLY A 189 -5.41 -14.27 -3.10
C GLY A 189 -4.91 -15.16 -1.98
N GLY A 190 -5.40 -14.93 -0.74
CA GLY A 190 -4.95 -15.69 0.42
C GLY A 190 -5.29 -17.18 0.30
N PHE A 191 -6.48 -17.51 -0.19
CA PHE A 191 -6.87 -18.92 -0.38
C PHE A 191 -6.00 -19.63 -1.41
N ASP A 192 -5.75 -19.01 -2.57
CA ASP A 192 -4.87 -19.58 -3.60
C ASP A 192 -3.44 -19.74 -3.07
N SER A 193 -2.98 -18.76 -2.30
CA SER A 193 -1.67 -18.81 -1.64
C SER A 193 -1.60 -19.94 -0.62
N TYR A 194 -2.68 -20.19 0.14
CA TYR A 194 -2.78 -21.30 1.10
C TYR A 194 -2.70 -22.65 0.39
N VAL A 195 -3.47 -22.83 -0.69
CA VAL A 195 -3.46 -24.09 -1.47
C VAL A 195 -2.05 -24.43 -1.95
N VAL A 196 -1.34 -23.42 -2.52
CA VAL A 196 0.05 -23.62 -2.97
C VAL A 196 1.01 -23.82 -1.79
N ALA A 197 0.79 -23.15 -0.67
CA ALA A 197 1.64 -23.29 0.51
C ALA A 197 1.58 -24.72 1.12
N GLN A 198 0.48 -25.45 0.94
CA GLN A 198 0.36 -26.85 1.41
C GLN A 198 1.37 -27.80 0.75
N GLU A 199 1.81 -27.52 -0.49
CA GLU A 199 2.81 -28.32 -1.19
C GLU A 199 4.20 -28.31 -0.50
N PHE A 200 4.43 -27.40 0.46
CA PHE A 200 5.68 -27.38 1.23
C PHE A 200 5.67 -28.36 2.41
N GLU A 201 4.53 -28.97 2.74
CA GLU A 201 4.36 -29.92 3.86
C GLU A 201 4.89 -29.35 5.21
N THR A 202 4.73 -28.05 5.44
CA THR A 202 5.24 -27.34 6.61
C THR A 202 4.18 -26.43 7.22
N PRO A 203 4.30 -26.02 8.51
CA PRO A 203 3.35 -25.10 9.10
C PRO A 203 3.20 -23.81 8.31
N ILE A 204 1.97 -23.44 8.00
CA ILE A 204 1.61 -22.25 7.24
C ILE A 204 1.24 -21.13 8.22
N SER A 205 1.77 -19.95 7.99
CA SER A 205 1.41 -18.74 8.73
C SER A 205 0.84 -17.66 7.83
N ALA A 206 -0.01 -16.80 8.38
CA ALA A 206 -0.60 -15.67 7.67
C ALA A 206 -0.68 -14.41 8.55
N PRO A 207 -0.57 -13.20 7.99
CA PRO A 207 -0.86 -11.97 8.71
C PRO A 207 -2.37 -11.86 8.97
N SER A 208 -2.77 -11.47 10.17
CA SER A 208 -4.19 -11.29 10.50
C SER A 208 -4.85 -10.12 9.77
N MET A 209 -4.18 -9.01 9.59
CA MET A 209 -4.69 -7.76 8.99
C MET A 209 -6.09 -7.32 9.50
N GLY A 210 -6.58 -7.88 10.61
CA GLY A 210 -7.86 -7.54 11.21
C GLY A 210 -9.11 -7.95 10.40
N ARG A 211 -8.96 -8.82 9.39
CA ARG A 211 -10.07 -9.30 8.53
C ARG A 211 -9.97 -10.80 8.40
N LYS A 212 -11.07 -11.48 8.67
CA LYS A 212 -11.26 -12.92 8.43
C LYS A 212 -12.48 -13.13 7.55
N ILE A 213 -12.47 -14.20 6.76
CA ILE A 213 -13.64 -14.70 6.05
C ILE A 213 -14.32 -15.79 6.87
N ASP A 214 -15.58 -16.09 6.54
CA ASP A 214 -16.30 -17.20 7.15
C ASP A 214 -15.51 -18.51 6.98
N ARG A 215 -15.48 -19.30 8.06
CA ARG A 215 -14.80 -20.60 8.10
C ARG A 215 -13.27 -20.56 7.96
N GLU A 216 -12.63 -19.40 7.99
CA GLU A 216 -11.17 -19.29 7.94
C GLU A 216 -10.50 -20.00 9.14
N ASP A 217 -11.19 -20.07 10.28
CA ASP A 217 -10.70 -20.78 11.47
C ASP A 217 -10.71 -22.32 11.31
N GLU A 218 -11.31 -22.86 10.26
CA GLU A 218 -11.24 -24.29 9.91
C GLU A 218 -9.97 -24.64 9.10
N MET A 219 -9.24 -23.65 8.63
CA MET A 219 -7.99 -23.83 7.89
C MET A 219 -6.83 -24.03 8.86
N ASP A 220 -5.90 -24.91 8.51
CA ASP A 220 -4.68 -25.14 9.29
C ASP A 220 -3.66 -24.02 9.03
N ILE A 221 -3.92 -22.84 9.59
CA ILE A 221 -3.11 -21.64 9.44
C ILE A 221 -2.83 -21.02 10.82
N ASN A 222 -1.57 -20.72 11.07
CA ASN A 222 -1.17 -19.93 12.22
C ASN A 222 -1.33 -18.44 11.90
N HIS A 223 -2.38 -17.81 12.39
CA HIS A 223 -2.64 -16.38 12.22
C HIS A 223 -1.84 -15.56 13.22
N PHE A 224 -1.03 -14.62 12.69
CA PHE A 224 -0.39 -13.64 13.55
C PHE A 224 -1.38 -12.58 14.05
N PRO A 225 -1.17 -12.02 15.25
CA PRO A 225 -1.90 -10.84 15.68
C PRO A 225 -1.60 -9.66 14.75
N TYR A 226 -2.41 -8.61 14.87
CA TYR A 226 -2.08 -7.35 14.21
C TYR A 226 -0.71 -6.85 14.67
N MET A 227 0.12 -6.46 13.73
CA MET A 227 1.46 -5.93 13.95
C MET A 227 1.61 -4.58 13.27
N THR A 228 2.42 -3.72 13.87
CA THR A 228 2.94 -2.55 13.15
C THR A 228 3.80 -3.02 11.97
N TRP A 229 4.04 -2.13 11.02
CA TRP A 229 4.85 -2.49 9.86
C TRP A 229 6.28 -2.91 10.23
N VAL A 230 6.88 -2.26 11.25
CA VAL A 230 8.22 -2.61 11.76
C VAL A 230 8.24 -4.01 12.38
N GLU A 231 7.25 -4.31 13.24
CA GLU A 231 7.10 -5.65 13.83
C GLU A 231 6.88 -6.72 12.76
N TRP A 232 6.07 -6.41 11.75
CA TRP A 232 5.82 -7.29 10.63
C TRP A 232 7.11 -7.63 9.87
N ILE A 233 7.91 -6.63 9.47
CA ILE A 233 9.15 -6.85 8.74
C ILE A 233 10.14 -7.67 9.57
N ASN A 234 10.31 -7.35 10.85
CA ASN A 234 11.20 -8.12 11.73
C ASN A 234 10.73 -9.57 11.89
N ASN A 235 9.42 -9.79 12.04
CA ASN A 235 8.85 -11.13 12.18
C ASN A 235 8.99 -11.95 10.90
N LEU A 236 8.91 -11.31 9.74
CA LEU A 236 9.06 -11.97 8.45
C LEU A 236 10.41 -12.68 8.29
N SER A 237 11.46 -12.18 8.95
CA SER A 237 12.82 -12.74 8.86
C SER A 237 12.94 -14.23 9.25
N GLN A 238 11.98 -14.76 10.03
CA GLN A 238 12.00 -16.15 10.49
C GLN A 238 11.53 -17.19 9.45
N PHE A 239 10.92 -16.73 8.34
CA PHE A 239 10.34 -17.63 7.34
C PHE A 239 11.34 -18.04 6.27
N LYS A 240 11.18 -19.27 5.77
CA LYS A 240 12.01 -19.82 4.70
C LYS A 240 11.47 -19.47 3.32
N TYR A 241 10.16 -19.51 3.14
CA TYR A 241 9.47 -19.26 1.88
C TYR A 241 8.28 -18.33 2.09
N GLY A 242 7.99 -17.52 1.07
CA GLY A 242 6.77 -16.73 0.96
C GLY A 242 5.90 -17.21 -0.21
N VAL A 243 4.58 -17.14 -0.05
CA VAL A 243 3.63 -17.39 -1.16
C VAL A 243 2.65 -16.24 -1.23
N HIS A 244 2.52 -15.60 -2.39
CA HIS A 244 1.62 -14.47 -2.58
C HIS A 244 0.98 -14.46 -3.98
N LEU A 245 -0.12 -15.19 -4.11
CA LEU A 245 -0.87 -15.27 -5.36
C LEU A 245 -1.95 -14.19 -5.42
N MET A 246 -1.53 -12.94 -5.32
CA MET A 246 -2.43 -11.77 -5.37
C MET A 246 -2.82 -11.46 -6.80
N PRO A 247 -4.10 -11.65 -7.22
CA PRO A 247 -4.52 -11.45 -8.61
C PRO A 247 -4.58 -9.97 -9.02
N THR A 248 -4.52 -9.07 -8.06
CA THR A 248 -4.88 -7.67 -8.26
C THR A 248 -3.75 -6.78 -8.74
N HIS A 249 -2.52 -7.27 -8.78
CA HIS A 249 -1.32 -6.49 -9.12
C HIS A 249 -1.22 -5.15 -8.33
N ALA A 250 -1.96 -5.02 -7.23
CA ALA A 250 -1.82 -3.88 -6.35
C ALA A 250 -0.38 -3.79 -5.83
N ALA A 251 0.03 -2.61 -5.38
CA ALA A 251 1.35 -2.41 -4.78
C ALA A 251 1.48 -3.16 -3.45
N GLY A 252 1.35 -4.48 -3.51
CA GLY A 252 1.61 -5.37 -2.39
C GLY A 252 3.09 -5.28 -2.03
N THR A 253 3.38 -4.84 -0.83
CA THR A 253 4.77 -4.79 -0.35
C THR A 253 5.29 -6.15 0.10
N PHE A 254 4.44 -7.18 0.17
CA PHE A 254 4.82 -8.49 0.69
C PHE A 254 6.02 -9.11 -0.05
N THR A 255 5.97 -9.15 -1.38
CA THR A 255 7.06 -9.70 -2.20
C THR A 255 8.35 -8.90 -2.01
N LEU A 256 8.24 -7.57 -1.91
CA LEU A 256 9.37 -6.70 -1.64
C LEU A 256 9.93 -6.93 -0.23
N ASN A 257 9.05 -7.13 0.76
CA ASN A 257 9.45 -7.45 2.13
C ASN A 257 10.17 -8.80 2.19
N CYS A 258 9.72 -9.81 1.45
CA CYS A 258 10.41 -11.08 1.29
C CYS A 258 11.80 -10.87 0.65
N ALA A 259 11.88 -10.12 -0.43
CA ALA A 259 13.13 -9.82 -1.13
C ALA A 259 14.14 -9.12 -0.23
N PHE A 260 13.70 -8.19 0.63
CA PHE A 260 14.56 -7.52 1.62
C PHE A 260 15.28 -8.51 2.53
N HIS A 261 14.62 -9.59 2.94
CA HIS A 261 15.21 -10.64 3.77
C HIS A 261 15.82 -11.80 2.96
N GLY A 262 15.86 -11.73 1.63
CA GLY A 262 16.30 -12.83 0.79
C GLY A 262 15.42 -14.08 0.92
N ILE A 263 14.11 -13.90 1.13
CA ILE A 263 13.12 -14.98 1.20
C ILE A 263 12.60 -15.24 -0.21
N PRO A 264 12.81 -16.45 -0.79
CA PRO A 264 12.16 -16.82 -2.04
C PRO A 264 10.63 -16.71 -1.89
N CYS A 265 9.99 -16.03 -2.84
CA CYS A 265 8.56 -15.83 -2.83
C CYS A 265 7.92 -16.33 -4.13
N ILE A 266 6.95 -17.24 -3.99
CA ILE A 266 6.14 -17.71 -5.11
C ILE A 266 5.02 -16.69 -5.32
N GLY A 267 4.84 -16.24 -6.55
CA GLY A 267 3.80 -15.29 -6.93
C GLY A 267 3.48 -15.35 -8.42
N TYR A 268 2.51 -14.57 -8.86
CA TYR A 268 2.23 -14.45 -10.28
C TYR A 268 3.35 -13.69 -11.00
N GLU A 269 3.63 -14.09 -12.24
CA GLU A 269 4.52 -13.36 -13.13
C GLU A 269 3.95 -11.94 -13.43
N GLY A 270 4.84 -10.96 -13.55
CA GLY A 270 4.48 -9.62 -13.94
C GLY A 270 3.93 -8.74 -12.80
N LEU A 271 4.12 -9.13 -11.54
CA LEU A 271 3.96 -8.21 -10.41
C LEU A 271 5.07 -7.16 -10.46
N ASP A 272 4.73 -5.89 -10.29
CA ASP A 272 5.68 -4.77 -10.35
C ASP A 272 6.70 -4.76 -9.18
N THR A 273 6.47 -5.58 -8.20
CA THR A 273 7.29 -5.76 -7.00
C THR A 273 7.95 -7.14 -6.95
#